data_89766a14025f089d5f6d349fbbc68da9
#
_entry.id   89766a14025f089d5f6d349fbbc68da9
#
_cell.length_a   1.000
_cell.length_b   1.000
_cell.length_c   1.000
_cell.angle_alpha   90.00
_cell.angle_beta   90.00
_cell.angle_gamma   90.00
#
_symmetry.space_group_name_H-M   'P 1'
#
loop_
_entity.id
_entity.type
_entity.pdbx_description
1 polymer ?
#
loop_
_entity_poly.entity_id
_entity_poly.type
_entity_poly.pdbx_seq_one_letter_code
_entity_poly.pdbx_strand_id
1 'polypeptide(L)' 'MADDLSKGDHVTWKSHGGEAEGTVQREITEDTQASGRTVRASDDDPQYEVRSDQSGRTAVHKPDALHED' A
#
# COMPACT_ATOMS: atom_id res chain seq x y z
N MET A 1 -5.84 -13.70 -9.43
CA MET A 1 -5.84 -13.42 -8.20
C MET A 1 -5.37 -12.08 -7.83
N ALA A 2 -5.61 -11.74 -6.66
CA ALA A 2 -5.57 -10.37 -6.25
C ALA A 2 -4.20 -9.84 -5.92
N ASP A 3 -3.17 -10.46 -6.40
CA ASP A 3 -1.85 -10.00 -6.01
C ASP A 3 -1.38 -8.80 -6.82
N ASP A 4 -2.03 -8.53 -7.93
CA ASP A 4 -1.63 -7.45 -8.80
C ASP A 4 -2.53 -6.25 -8.58
N LEU A 5 -2.14 -5.44 -7.61
CA LEU A 5 -2.83 -4.19 -7.37
C LEU A 5 -2.30 -3.13 -8.32
N SER A 6 -3.17 -2.25 -8.75
CA SER A 6 -2.82 -1.17 -9.67
C SER A 6 -3.12 0.17 -9.06
N LYS A 7 -2.44 1.18 -9.57
CA LYS A 7 -2.70 2.54 -9.15
C LYS A 7 -4.19 2.86 -9.35
N GLY A 8 -4.80 3.38 -8.31
CA GLY A 8 -6.21 3.70 -8.32
C GLY A 8 -7.11 2.64 -7.74
N ASP A 9 -6.58 1.45 -7.47
CA ASP A 9 -7.39 0.39 -6.87
C ASP A 9 -7.72 0.75 -5.43
N HIS A 10 -8.95 0.46 -5.04
CA HIS A 10 -9.39 0.69 -3.66
C HIS A 10 -9.06 -0.53 -2.83
N VAL A 11 -8.43 -0.31 -1.69
CA VAL A 11 -7.97 -1.40 -0.82
C VAL A 11 -8.28 -1.08 0.63
N THR A 12 -8.29 -2.12 1.45
CA THR A 12 -8.39 -1.99 2.89
C THR A 12 -7.21 -2.68 3.54
N TRP A 13 -6.87 -2.23 4.75
CA TRP A 13 -5.80 -2.85 5.53
C TRP A 13 -6.09 -2.63 7.00
N LYS A 14 -5.44 -3.43 7.83
CA LYS A 14 -5.57 -3.26 9.28
C LYS A 14 -4.67 -2.13 9.75
N SER A 15 -5.22 -1.25 10.53
CA SER A 15 -4.47 -0.16 11.12
C SER A 15 -4.71 -0.14 12.61
N HIS A 16 -3.99 0.74 13.27
CA HIS A 16 -4.11 0.90 14.71
C HIS A 16 -5.53 1.35 15.04
N GLY A 17 -6.26 0.50 15.73
CA GLY A 17 -7.63 0.82 16.13
C GLY A 17 -8.71 0.30 15.18
N GLY A 18 -8.35 -0.46 14.14
CA GLY A 18 -9.37 -1.02 13.26
C GLY A 18 -8.88 -1.18 11.85
N GLU A 19 -9.81 -1.05 10.91
CA GLU A 19 -9.50 -1.12 9.51
C GLU A 19 -9.44 0.27 8.90
N ALA A 20 -8.52 0.44 7.96
CA ALA A 20 -8.44 1.64 7.17
C ALA A 20 -8.71 1.29 5.72
N GLU A 21 -9.10 2.26 4.95
CA GLU A 21 -9.33 2.07 3.53
C GLU A 21 -8.72 3.23 2.77
N GLY A 22 -8.37 2.96 1.54
CA GLY A 22 -7.75 3.97 0.73
C GLY A 22 -7.49 3.48 -0.67
N THR A 23 -6.64 4.21 -1.37
CA THR A 23 -6.38 3.99 -2.79
C THR A 23 -4.90 3.77 -3.00
N VAL A 24 -4.58 2.80 -3.85
CA VAL A 24 -3.19 2.53 -4.23
C VAL A 24 -2.66 3.70 -5.03
N GLN A 25 -1.52 4.22 -4.60
CA GLN A 25 -0.87 5.33 -5.29
C GLN A 25 0.18 4.85 -6.28
N ARG A 26 0.92 3.82 -5.92
CA ARG A 26 1.93 3.25 -6.81
C ARG A 26 2.42 1.92 -6.27
N GLU A 27 2.97 1.12 -7.16
CA GLU A 27 3.67 -0.10 -6.79
C GLU A 27 5.15 0.23 -6.64
N ILE A 28 5.75 -0.29 -5.58
CA ILE A 28 7.17 -0.08 -5.29
C ILE A 28 7.88 -1.41 -5.51
N THR A 29 8.78 -1.44 -6.48
CA THR A 29 9.51 -2.65 -6.84
C THR A 29 11.01 -2.51 -6.65
N GLU A 30 11.45 -1.41 -6.04
CA GLU A 30 12.86 -1.20 -5.71
C GLU A 30 12.95 -0.38 -4.44
N ASP A 31 14.11 -0.38 -3.84
CA ASP A 31 14.32 0.37 -2.61
C ASP A 31 14.11 1.85 -2.88
N THR A 32 13.34 2.49 -2.02
CA THR A 32 13.05 3.90 -2.18
C THR A 32 12.64 4.49 -0.85
N GLN A 33 12.41 5.78 -0.82
CA GLN A 33 11.84 6.44 0.35
C GLN A 33 10.41 6.84 0.05
N ALA A 34 9.52 6.49 0.96
CA ALA A 34 8.11 6.81 0.81
C ALA A 34 7.50 6.94 2.20
N SER A 35 6.55 7.85 2.33
CA SER A 35 5.82 8.06 3.59
C SER A 35 6.75 8.31 4.76
N GLY A 36 7.85 9.00 4.50
CA GLY A 36 8.80 9.41 5.54
C GLY A 36 9.72 8.30 6.02
N ARG A 37 9.84 7.21 5.29
CA ARG A 37 10.71 6.11 5.70
C ARG A 37 11.34 5.45 4.48
N THR A 38 12.36 4.64 4.74
CA THR A 38 12.98 3.84 3.71
C THR A 38 12.17 2.57 3.53
N VAL A 39 11.80 2.30 2.28
CA VAL A 39 11.06 1.09 1.91
C VAL A 39 11.99 0.18 1.13
N ARG A 40 12.05 -1.07 1.52
CA ARG A 40 12.85 -2.07 0.82
C ARG A 40 11.90 -2.97 0.06
N ALA A 41 12.06 -2.98 -1.26
CA ALA A 41 11.20 -3.76 -2.12
C ALA A 41 11.99 -4.23 -3.32
N SER A 42 11.45 -5.21 -4.03
CA SER A 42 12.05 -5.72 -5.25
C SER A 42 10.94 -6.22 -6.16
N ASP A 43 11.30 -6.61 -7.38
CA ASP A 43 10.31 -7.17 -8.29
C ASP A 43 9.68 -8.44 -7.74
N ASP A 44 10.45 -9.20 -6.96
CA ASP A 44 9.94 -10.44 -6.35
C ASP A 44 9.17 -10.19 -5.06
N ASP A 45 9.34 -9.03 -4.46
CA ASP A 45 8.72 -8.70 -3.19
C ASP A 45 8.28 -7.24 -3.22
N PRO A 46 7.26 -6.93 -4.04
CA PRO A 46 6.82 -5.54 -4.19
C PRO A 46 6.04 -5.08 -2.97
N GLN A 47 6.01 -3.77 -2.79
CA GLN A 47 5.16 -3.14 -1.79
C GLN A 47 4.34 -2.07 -2.49
N TYR A 48 3.32 -1.60 -1.80
CA TYR A 48 2.40 -0.62 -2.38
C TYR A 48 2.26 0.57 -1.47
N GLU A 49 2.36 1.74 -2.07
CA GLU A 49 2.05 2.98 -1.36
C GLU A 49 0.56 3.24 -1.51
N VAL A 50 -0.11 3.43 -0.39
CA VAL A 50 -1.56 3.65 -0.37
C VAL A 50 -1.83 4.96 0.35
N ARG A 51 -2.95 5.57 0.01
CA ARG A 51 -3.37 6.80 0.64
C ARG A 51 -4.69 6.54 1.36
N SER A 52 -4.72 6.85 2.64
CA SER A 52 -5.93 6.67 3.44
C SER A 52 -6.99 7.67 3.03
N ASP A 53 -8.20 7.18 2.79
CA ASP A 53 -9.31 8.04 2.42
C ASP A 53 -9.72 8.96 3.55
N GLN A 54 -9.55 8.51 4.80
CA GLN A 54 -9.96 9.28 5.94
C GLN A 54 -9.00 10.41 6.28
N SER A 55 -7.71 10.12 6.28
CA SER A 55 -6.74 11.08 6.76
C SER A 55 -5.97 11.75 5.64
N GLY A 56 -5.97 11.17 4.45
CA GLY A 56 -5.17 11.65 3.35
C GLY A 56 -3.69 11.33 3.50
N ARG A 57 -3.32 10.58 4.53
CA ARG A 57 -1.94 10.21 4.75
C ARG A 57 -1.59 8.98 3.93
N THR A 58 -0.32 8.89 3.57
CA THR A 58 0.16 7.74 2.83
C THR A 58 0.83 6.74 3.77
N ALA A 59 0.82 5.48 3.36
CA ALA A 59 1.50 4.41 4.07
C ALA A 59 1.98 3.40 3.04
N VAL A 60 2.88 2.52 3.44
CA VAL A 60 3.40 1.49 2.55
C VAL A 60 3.13 0.14 3.19
N HIS A 61 2.54 -0.74 2.43
CA HIS A 61 2.18 -2.07 2.90
C HIS A 61 2.54 -3.11 1.85
N LYS A 62 2.78 -4.33 2.31
CA LYS A 62 2.99 -5.46 1.41
C LYS A 62 1.65 -5.91 0.85
N PRO A 63 1.65 -6.59 -0.31
CA PRO A 63 0.40 -7.02 -0.93
C PRO A 63 -0.49 -7.86 -0.03
N ASP A 64 0.11 -8.73 0.78
CA ASP A 64 -0.67 -9.62 1.64
C ASP A 64 -1.32 -8.89 2.81
N ALA A 65 -0.92 -7.66 3.07
CA ALA A 65 -1.57 -6.83 4.08
C ALA A 65 -2.74 -6.02 3.53
N LEU A 66 -2.91 -6.03 2.22
CA LEU A 66 -3.94 -5.25 1.55
C LEU A 66 -5.03 -6.16 1.02
N HIS A 67 -6.27 -5.72 1.15
CA HIS A 67 -7.41 -6.44 0.60
C HIS A 67 -8.08 -5.56 -0.43
N GLU A 68 -8.22 -6.07 -1.63
CA GLU A 68 -8.87 -5.33 -2.70
C GLU A 68 -10.38 -5.42 -2.54
N ASP A 69 -11.03 -4.30 -2.69
CA ASP A 69 -12.50 -4.24 -2.63
C ASP A 69 -13.15 -4.77 -3.89
#